data_d1e1b995659055ab7dfdd16857afa756
#
_entry.id   d1e1b995659055ab7dfdd16857afa756
#
_cell.length_a   1.000
_cell.length_b   1.000
_cell.length_c   1.000
_cell.angle_alpha   90.00
_cell.angle_beta   90.00
_cell.angle_gamma   90.00
#
_symmetry.space_group_name_H-M   'P 1'
#
loop_
_entity.id
_entity.type
_entity.pdbx_description
1 polymer ?
#
loop_
_entity_poly.entity_id
_entity_poly.type
_entity_poly.pdbx_seq_one_letter_code
_entity_poly.pdbx_strand_id
1 'polypeptide(L)'
;MLPRKIPQSVNVILKAAGRMPAGLAARMAVLLSLAIAPISSFGAAKNPSVSPQVAGYKAVRVHYGPMNKMIMPVQINSHPANLLVDTGSNEIILDTDAAATFGVGPSPRGLRYVGFTEINGQLLPVAFMQSLTAGSMNFGSNPVVLRDSPRSGTGKAQVDGVLGLHILFRHKAVINCRTRLVFFKIDQSRRMNLSGVASSEKFTMIPIHREASGALTVPCSIHGQTGRLLVDTGAFVTTFPDTFFKSLGISFEPTRVSARFPTGTAQRVSAAQINDLKIGDFKVPPAKFGVAALPRFALRQGGTKISGILGMDTLYICHAIIDLDGMNLFLK
;
A
#
# COMPACT_ATOMS: atom_id res chain seq x y z
N MET A 1 -35.10 28.58 24.73
CA MET A 1 -34.32 27.36 24.51
C MET A 1 -34.59 26.86 23.09
N LEU A 2 -33.72 27.14 22.16
CA LEU A 2 -33.81 26.71 20.76
C LEU A 2 -32.76 25.62 20.51
N PRO A 3 -33.07 24.54 19.78
CA PRO A 3 -32.11 23.45 19.53
C PRO A 3 -31.09 23.84 18.45
N ARG A 4 -29.81 23.60 18.75
CA ARG A 4 -28.69 23.77 17.83
C ARG A 4 -28.76 22.71 16.72
N LYS A 5 -28.76 23.19 15.47
CA LYS A 5 -28.63 22.38 14.27
C LYS A 5 -27.20 21.84 14.16
N ILE A 6 -27.10 20.53 13.96
CA ILE A 6 -25.85 19.80 13.62
C ILE A 6 -25.63 19.95 12.11
N PRO A 7 -24.45 20.33 11.63
CA PRO A 7 -24.17 20.35 10.21
C PRO A 7 -23.97 18.94 9.66
N GLN A 8 -24.70 18.62 8.61
CA GLN A 8 -24.56 17.37 7.85
C GLN A 8 -23.22 17.33 7.12
N SER A 9 -22.52 16.22 7.26
CA SER A 9 -21.31 15.88 6.53
C SER A 9 -21.61 15.68 5.04
N VAL A 10 -20.94 16.45 4.20
CA VAL A 10 -21.04 16.36 2.74
C VAL A 10 -20.16 15.22 2.24
N ASN A 11 -20.78 14.13 1.80
CA ASN A 11 -20.14 13.07 1.00
C ASN A 11 -19.91 13.59 -0.42
N VAL A 12 -18.66 13.80 -0.82
CA VAL A 12 -18.30 14.13 -2.19
C VAL A 12 -18.12 12.82 -2.98
N ILE A 13 -19.18 12.46 -3.72
CA ILE A 13 -19.13 11.45 -4.79
C ILE A 13 -18.68 12.16 -6.07
N LEU A 14 -17.53 11.82 -6.59
CA LEU A 14 -17.08 12.26 -7.91
C LEU A 14 -17.89 11.53 -8.99
N LYS A 15 -18.88 12.20 -9.57
CA LYS A 15 -19.46 11.87 -10.87
C LYS A 15 -18.72 12.64 -11.96
N ALA A 16 -17.91 11.94 -12.75
CA ALA A 16 -17.41 12.45 -14.01
C ALA A 16 -18.49 12.14 -15.08
N ALA A 17 -19.25 13.16 -15.50
CA ALA A 17 -20.13 13.10 -16.67
C ALA A 17 -19.44 13.85 -17.81
N GLY A 18 -18.86 13.12 -18.75
CA GLY A 18 -18.44 13.62 -20.05
C GLY A 18 -19.45 13.18 -21.10
N ARG A 19 -20.25 14.13 -21.63
CA ARG A 19 -21.09 13.93 -22.81
C ARG A 19 -20.21 13.91 -24.06
N MET A 20 -20.33 12.84 -24.87
CA MET A 20 -19.92 12.85 -26.28
C MET A 20 -21.08 13.20 -27.17
N PRO A 21 -20.86 13.95 -28.26
CA PRO A 21 -21.92 14.33 -29.19
C PRO A 21 -22.30 13.20 -30.16
N ALA A 22 -23.60 13.10 -30.44
CA ALA A 22 -24.19 12.22 -31.43
C ALA A 22 -23.93 12.73 -32.84
N GLY A 23 -23.62 11.83 -33.74
CA GLY A 23 -23.71 12.11 -35.19
C GLY A 23 -22.91 11.12 -36.04
N LEU A 24 -23.44 10.11 -36.57
CA LEU A 24 -23.73 9.84 -37.97
C LEU A 24 -24.10 8.36 -38.19
N ALA A 25 -25.35 8.12 -38.52
CA ALA A 25 -25.85 6.85 -39.00
C ALA A 25 -25.67 6.78 -40.50
N ALA A 26 -25.20 5.65 -41.04
CA ALA A 26 -25.68 5.13 -42.35
C ALA A 26 -25.17 3.70 -42.62
N ARG A 27 -26.14 2.77 -42.62
CA ARG A 27 -26.41 1.71 -43.59
C ARG A 27 -25.25 0.85 -44.14
N MET A 28 -25.29 -0.46 -43.84
CA MET A 28 -25.56 -1.48 -44.88
C MET A 28 -25.92 -2.84 -44.25
N ALA A 29 -27.13 -3.32 -44.59
CA ALA A 29 -27.59 -4.66 -44.34
C ALA A 29 -27.06 -5.58 -45.43
N VAL A 30 -26.47 -6.72 -45.09
CA VAL A 30 -26.38 -7.91 -45.94
C VAL A 30 -26.74 -9.13 -45.13
N LEU A 31 -27.88 -9.72 -45.53
CA LEU A 31 -28.38 -11.02 -45.11
C LEU A 31 -27.43 -12.12 -45.59
N LEU A 32 -26.96 -12.97 -44.67
CA LEU A 32 -26.61 -14.34 -45.03
C LEU A 32 -27.05 -15.29 -43.89
N SER A 33 -28.13 -15.98 -44.12
CA SER A 33 -28.65 -17.08 -43.35
C SER A 33 -27.75 -18.31 -43.50
N LEU A 34 -27.12 -18.80 -42.44
CA LEU A 34 -26.57 -20.17 -42.38
C LEU A 34 -26.80 -20.79 -41.01
N ALA A 35 -27.34 -22.00 -41.11
CA ALA A 35 -27.79 -22.92 -40.10
C ALA A 35 -27.13 -22.88 -38.70
N ILE A 36 -27.97 -22.77 -37.66
CA ILE A 36 -27.62 -22.89 -36.26
C ILE A 36 -27.68 -24.38 -35.90
N ALA A 37 -26.53 -24.99 -35.68
CA ALA A 37 -26.44 -26.20 -34.85
C ALA A 37 -26.27 -25.74 -33.40
N PRO A 38 -26.94 -26.36 -32.42
CA PRO A 38 -26.75 -25.99 -31.02
C PRO A 38 -25.40 -26.51 -30.55
N ILE A 39 -24.42 -25.64 -30.44
CA ILE A 39 -23.19 -25.90 -29.70
C ILE A 39 -23.58 -25.84 -28.23
N SER A 40 -23.67 -27.00 -27.60
CA SER A 40 -23.73 -27.10 -26.15
C SER A 40 -22.55 -26.36 -25.52
N SER A 41 -22.81 -25.17 -24.97
CA SER A 41 -21.83 -24.43 -24.20
C SER A 41 -21.54 -25.24 -22.92
N PHE A 42 -20.50 -26.06 -22.97
CA PHE A 42 -19.83 -26.49 -21.76
C PHE A 42 -19.31 -25.23 -21.09
N GLY A 43 -20.03 -24.79 -20.07
CA GLY A 43 -19.55 -23.75 -19.16
C GLY A 43 -18.23 -24.23 -18.57
N ALA A 44 -17.14 -23.66 -19.07
CA ALA A 44 -15.84 -23.82 -18.44
C ALA A 44 -15.99 -23.29 -17.02
N ALA A 45 -16.10 -24.20 -16.05
CA ALA A 45 -15.97 -23.88 -14.64
C ALA A 45 -14.66 -23.10 -14.51
N LYS A 46 -14.73 -21.83 -14.11
CA LYS A 46 -13.54 -21.04 -13.76
C LYS A 46 -12.87 -21.82 -12.63
N ASN A 47 -11.82 -22.58 -12.98
CA ASN A 47 -10.96 -23.18 -11.99
C ASN A 47 -10.57 -22.09 -11.00
N PRO A 48 -10.71 -22.27 -9.68
CA PRO A 48 -10.23 -21.32 -8.71
C PRO A 48 -8.76 -21.11 -9.04
N SER A 49 -8.36 -19.86 -9.35
CA SER A 49 -7.01 -19.54 -9.78
C SER A 49 -6.05 -20.02 -8.70
N VAL A 50 -5.36 -21.11 -8.97
CA VAL A 50 -4.35 -21.69 -8.08
C VAL A 50 -3.32 -20.58 -7.85
N SER A 51 -3.10 -20.20 -6.60
CA SER A 51 -2.03 -19.24 -6.26
C SER A 51 -0.70 -19.83 -6.69
N PRO A 52 0.20 -19.03 -7.31
CA PRO A 52 1.51 -19.52 -7.72
C PRO A 52 2.21 -20.20 -6.54
N GLN A 53 2.63 -21.44 -6.72
CA GLN A 53 3.38 -22.17 -5.69
C GLN A 53 4.88 -21.90 -5.92
N VAL A 54 5.53 -21.32 -4.92
CA VAL A 54 6.97 -21.16 -4.86
C VAL A 54 7.47 -21.99 -3.69
N ALA A 55 8.40 -22.91 -3.96
CA ALA A 55 8.94 -23.80 -2.93
C ALA A 55 9.50 -23.00 -1.73
N GLY A 56 9.04 -23.31 -0.52
CA GLY A 56 9.43 -22.62 0.70
C GLY A 56 8.68 -21.33 1.00
N TYR A 57 7.66 -20.98 0.19
CA TYR A 57 6.86 -19.77 0.36
C TYR A 57 5.37 -20.08 0.25
N LYS A 58 4.56 -19.29 0.96
CA LYS A 58 3.12 -19.23 0.79
C LYS A 58 2.74 -17.90 0.14
N ALA A 59 2.01 -17.96 -0.96
CA ALA A 59 1.50 -16.78 -1.63
C ALA A 59 0.14 -16.38 -1.06
N VAL A 60 -0.01 -15.12 -0.69
CA VAL A 60 -1.27 -14.51 -0.28
C VAL A 60 -1.67 -13.49 -1.34
N ARG A 61 -2.90 -13.62 -1.84
CA ARG A 61 -3.45 -12.67 -2.80
C ARG A 61 -3.98 -11.45 -2.08
N VAL A 62 -3.58 -10.26 -2.55
CA VAL A 62 -4.15 -8.98 -2.15
C VAL A 62 -5.09 -8.46 -3.25
N HIS A 63 -5.96 -7.54 -2.93
CA HIS A 63 -6.70 -6.76 -3.91
C HIS A 63 -6.29 -5.31 -3.84
N TYR A 64 -6.50 -4.58 -4.95
CA TYR A 64 -6.25 -3.14 -4.94
C TYR A 64 -7.53 -2.41 -4.60
N GLY A 65 -7.44 -1.58 -3.57
CA GLY A 65 -8.41 -0.54 -3.30
C GLY A 65 -8.17 0.70 -4.19
N PRO A 66 -8.92 1.77 -3.98
CA PRO A 66 -8.66 3.05 -4.65
C PRO A 66 -7.20 3.48 -4.49
N MET A 67 -6.61 4.07 -5.55
CA MET A 67 -5.22 4.54 -5.59
C MET A 67 -4.19 3.42 -5.35
N ASN A 68 -4.46 2.21 -5.84
CA ASN A 68 -3.59 1.04 -5.76
C ASN A 68 -3.26 0.56 -4.33
N LYS A 69 -4.10 0.87 -3.33
CA LYS A 69 -3.95 0.33 -1.98
C LYS A 69 -3.87 -1.19 -2.01
N MET A 70 -2.79 -1.76 -1.49
CA MET A 70 -2.64 -3.21 -1.36
C MET A 70 -3.37 -3.70 -0.12
N ILE A 71 -4.59 -4.21 -0.29
CA ILE A 71 -5.45 -4.67 0.80
C ILE A 71 -5.38 -6.20 0.86
N MET A 72 -4.95 -6.74 1.99
CA MET A 72 -4.86 -8.16 2.27
C MET A 72 -6.08 -8.61 3.07
N PRO A 73 -6.94 -9.49 2.51
CA PRO A 73 -7.97 -10.15 3.29
C PRO A 73 -7.34 -11.07 4.33
N VAL A 74 -7.73 -10.91 5.57
CA VAL A 74 -7.22 -11.68 6.70
C VAL A 74 -8.37 -12.18 7.58
N GLN A 75 -8.05 -13.08 8.53
CA GLN A 75 -8.91 -13.38 9.67
C GLN A 75 -8.15 -12.99 10.96
N ILE A 76 -8.80 -12.22 11.79
CA ILE A 76 -8.34 -11.84 13.13
C ILE A 76 -9.27 -12.52 14.14
N ASN A 77 -8.75 -13.40 14.98
CA ASN A 77 -9.56 -14.18 15.93
C ASN A 77 -10.78 -14.86 15.24
N SER A 78 -10.58 -15.40 14.03
CA SER A 78 -11.61 -16.01 13.17
C SER A 78 -12.63 -15.03 12.57
N HIS A 79 -12.52 -13.74 12.76
CA HIS A 79 -13.36 -12.72 12.13
C HIS A 79 -12.70 -12.17 10.87
N PRO A 80 -13.44 -12.03 9.75
CA PRO A 80 -12.88 -11.48 8.52
C PRO A 80 -12.54 -10.00 8.68
N ALA A 81 -11.36 -9.62 8.20
CA ALA A 81 -10.85 -8.25 8.24
C ALA A 81 -10.00 -7.94 6.99
N ASN A 82 -9.71 -6.67 6.76
CA ASN A 82 -8.89 -6.19 5.67
C ASN A 82 -7.75 -5.34 6.22
N LEU A 83 -6.51 -5.77 6.00
CA LEU A 83 -5.33 -5.00 6.40
C LEU A 83 -4.61 -4.42 5.20
N LEU A 84 -4.23 -3.15 5.30
CA LEU A 84 -3.34 -2.51 4.33
C LEU A 84 -1.92 -3.08 4.50
N VAL A 85 -1.32 -3.59 3.44
CA VAL A 85 0.10 -3.99 3.42
C VAL A 85 0.93 -2.71 3.38
N ASP A 86 1.66 -2.42 4.46
CA ASP A 86 2.28 -1.12 4.67
C ASP A 86 3.73 -1.24 5.14
N THR A 87 4.66 -0.96 4.24
CA THR A 87 6.10 -0.94 4.54
C THR A 87 6.57 0.36 5.22
N GLY A 88 5.70 1.36 5.32
CA GLY A 88 5.94 2.59 6.07
C GLY A 88 5.60 2.48 7.56
N SER A 89 4.95 1.38 7.99
CA SER A 89 4.61 1.11 9.38
C SER A 89 5.44 -0.04 9.94
N ASN A 90 5.96 0.08 11.17
CA ASN A 90 6.64 -1.03 11.83
C ASN A 90 5.68 -2.05 12.42
N GLU A 91 4.53 -1.62 12.93
CA GLU A 91 3.63 -2.42 13.74
C GLU A 91 2.37 -2.87 12.98
N ILE A 92 1.67 -3.85 13.54
CA ILE A 92 0.28 -4.08 13.19
C ILE A 92 -0.54 -3.01 13.90
N ILE A 93 -1.34 -2.26 13.17
CA ILE A 93 -2.22 -1.22 13.75
C ILE A 93 -3.65 -1.57 13.38
N LEU A 94 -4.56 -1.60 14.37
CA LEU A 94 -5.98 -1.72 14.14
C LEU A 94 -6.69 -0.42 14.52
N ASP A 95 -7.76 -0.12 13.80
CA ASP A 95 -8.74 0.84 14.25
C ASP A 95 -9.41 0.33 15.52
N THR A 96 -9.60 1.20 16.52
CA THR A 96 -10.13 0.81 17.85
C THR A 96 -11.51 0.16 17.76
N ASP A 97 -12.40 0.72 16.91
CA ASP A 97 -13.75 0.17 16.73
C ASP A 97 -13.71 -1.17 16.00
N ALA A 98 -12.81 -1.31 15.01
CA ALA A 98 -12.59 -2.56 14.30
C ALA A 98 -12.04 -3.63 15.25
N ALA A 99 -11.08 -3.29 16.10
CA ALA A 99 -10.48 -4.19 17.07
C ALA A 99 -11.54 -4.80 18.00
N ALA A 100 -12.48 -3.98 18.49
CA ALA A 100 -13.58 -4.46 19.32
C ALA A 100 -14.44 -5.52 18.59
N THR A 101 -14.73 -5.35 17.30
CA THR A 101 -15.53 -6.31 16.50
C THR A 101 -14.78 -7.63 16.27
N PHE A 102 -13.45 -7.63 16.34
CA PHE A 102 -12.62 -8.83 16.19
C PHE A 102 -12.30 -9.51 17.54
N GLY A 103 -12.89 -9.04 18.65
CA GLY A 103 -12.57 -9.53 19.99
C GLY A 103 -11.10 -9.26 20.38
N VAL A 104 -10.47 -8.25 19.77
CA VAL A 104 -9.15 -7.77 20.14
C VAL A 104 -9.32 -6.81 21.31
N GLY A 105 -8.93 -7.26 22.46
CA GLY A 105 -9.16 -6.55 23.70
C GLY A 105 -8.01 -6.73 24.68
N PRO A 106 -8.27 -6.42 25.95
CA PRO A 106 -7.31 -6.54 27.01
C PRO A 106 -6.71 -7.94 27.11
N SER A 107 -5.51 -8.04 27.69
CA SER A 107 -4.82 -9.31 27.98
C SER A 107 -5.77 -10.30 28.67
N PRO A 108 -5.71 -11.62 28.32
CA PRO A 108 -6.45 -12.67 29.02
C PRO A 108 -6.23 -12.71 30.56
N ARG A 109 -5.20 -12.02 31.06
CA ARG A 109 -4.92 -11.90 32.49
C ARG A 109 -5.65 -10.75 33.20
N GLY A 110 -6.67 -10.17 32.57
CA GLY A 110 -7.47 -9.08 33.14
C GLY A 110 -6.81 -7.71 33.06
N LEU A 111 -5.63 -7.58 32.50
CA LEU A 111 -5.04 -6.29 32.20
C LEU A 111 -5.74 -5.70 30.96
N ARG A 112 -6.16 -4.44 31.07
CA ARG A 112 -6.91 -3.78 29.99
C ARG A 112 -6.11 -3.66 28.69
N TYR A 113 -4.79 -3.53 28.79
CA TYR A 113 -3.85 -3.50 27.67
C TYR A 113 -2.56 -4.21 28.05
N VAL A 114 -1.81 -4.70 27.06
CA VAL A 114 -0.47 -5.28 27.25
C VAL A 114 0.54 -4.19 27.63
N GLY A 115 0.28 -2.94 27.19
CA GLY A 115 1.12 -1.79 27.44
C GLY A 115 0.75 -0.62 26.55
N PHE A 116 1.67 0.30 26.40
CA PHE A 116 1.59 1.43 25.48
C PHE A 116 2.87 1.49 24.67
N THR A 117 2.75 1.96 23.42
CA THR A 117 3.88 2.23 22.54
C THR A 117 3.76 3.64 21.96
N GLU A 118 4.88 4.26 21.68
CA GLU A 118 4.91 5.57 21.04
C GLU A 118 5.04 5.40 19.53
N ILE A 119 4.09 5.94 18.76
CA ILE A 119 4.15 6.00 17.32
C ILE A 119 3.95 7.45 16.89
N ASN A 120 4.94 8.02 16.20
CA ASN A 120 4.91 9.39 15.67
C ASN A 120 4.58 10.45 16.73
N GLY A 121 5.10 10.29 17.96
CA GLY A 121 4.87 11.20 19.06
C GLY A 121 3.53 11.00 19.79
N GLN A 122 2.77 9.95 19.45
CA GLN A 122 1.51 9.58 20.12
C GLN A 122 1.72 8.31 20.91
N LEU A 123 1.32 8.33 22.19
CA LEU A 123 1.29 7.16 23.04
C LEU A 123 -0.01 6.38 22.77
N LEU A 124 0.12 5.21 22.16
CA LEU A 124 -1.00 4.38 21.74
C LEU A 124 -1.07 3.08 22.54
N PRO A 125 -2.27 2.60 22.90
CA PRO A 125 -2.43 1.36 23.63
C PRO A 125 -2.07 0.14 22.74
N VAL A 126 -1.44 -0.86 23.35
CA VAL A 126 -1.12 -2.16 22.75
C VAL A 126 -2.07 -3.20 23.31
N ALA A 127 -2.84 -3.81 22.43
CA ALA A 127 -3.70 -4.96 22.72
C ALA A 127 -3.06 -6.25 22.19
N PHE A 128 -3.77 -7.37 22.31
CA PHE A 128 -3.27 -8.66 21.86
C PHE A 128 -4.34 -9.38 21.03
N MET A 129 -3.99 -9.80 19.82
CA MET A 129 -4.82 -10.71 19.03
C MET A 129 -4.32 -12.15 19.19
N GLN A 130 -5.24 -13.10 19.34
CA GLN A 130 -4.91 -14.51 19.56
C GLN A 130 -4.52 -15.22 18.27
N SER A 131 -5.09 -14.82 17.14
CA SER A 131 -4.78 -15.39 15.84
C SER A 131 -4.88 -14.38 14.73
N LEU A 132 -3.94 -14.48 13.78
CA LEU A 132 -3.94 -13.76 12.51
C LEU A 132 -3.63 -14.74 11.39
N THR A 133 -4.54 -14.85 10.40
CA THR A 133 -4.33 -15.70 9.23
C THR A 133 -4.67 -14.97 7.94
N ALA A 134 -4.03 -15.34 6.83
CA ALA A 134 -4.32 -14.82 5.49
C ALA A 134 -4.19 -15.96 4.45
N GLY A 135 -5.29 -16.36 3.83
CA GLY A 135 -5.30 -17.54 2.98
C GLY A 135 -4.81 -18.77 3.75
N SER A 136 -3.78 -19.45 3.24
CA SER A 136 -3.15 -20.58 3.93
C SER A 136 -2.04 -20.19 4.92
N MET A 137 -1.72 -18.89 5.02
CA MET A 137 -0.68 -18.40 5.93
C MET A 137 -1.24 -18.19 7.33
N ASN A 138 -0.51 -18.68 8.34
CA ASN A 138 -0.82 -18.46 9.76
C ASN A 138 0.33 -17.66 10.38
N PHE A 139 0.02 -16.48 10.89
CA PHE A 139 0.99 -15.59 11.54
C PHE A 139 1.01 -15.77 13.08
N GLY A 140 0.10 -16.60 13.62
CA GLY A 140 -0.04 -16.84 15.05
C GLY A 140 -0.66 -15.68 15.81
N SER A 141 -0.34 -15.64 17.10
CA SER A 141 -0.74 -14.55 18.00
C SER A 141 0.23 -13.38 17.91
N ASN A 142 -0.29 -12.15 18.01
CA ASN A 142 0.51 -10.95 17.83
C ASN A 142 0.05 -9.80 18.73
N PRO A 143 0.96 -8.96 19.23
CA PRO A 143 0.61 -7.65 19.75
C PRO A 143 0.10 -6.76 18.61
N VAL A 144 -0.79 -5.86 18.91
CA VAL A 144 -1.39 -4.93 17.97
C VAL A 144 -1.58 -3.58 18.63
N VAL A 145 -1.22 -2.53 17.92
CA VAL A 145 -1.43 -1.15 18.37
C VAL A 145 -2.84 -0.71 18.01
N LEU A 146 -3.54 -0.13 18.94
CA LEU A 146 -4.88 0.42 18.71
C LEU A 146 -4.78 1.93 18.43
N ARG A 147 -5.44 2.37 17.38
CA ARG A 147 -5.46 3.78 16.99
C ARG A 147 -6.84 4.15 16.50
N ASP A 148 -7.37 5.25 17.05
CA ASP A 148 -8.60 5.82 16.54
C ASP A 148 -8.35 6.42 15.16
N SER A 149 -8.89 5.78 14.15
CA SER A 149 -8.81 6.22 12.77
C SER A 149 -10.17 6.09 12.11
N PRO A 150 -10.66 7.09 11.39
CA PRO A 150 -11.89 6.92 10.63
C PRO A 150 -11.72 5.76 9.66
N ARG A 151 -12.61 4.78 9.72
CA ARG A 151 -12.63 3.66 8.76
C ARG A 151 -12.67 4.22 7.34
N SER A 152 -11.75 3.79 6.48
CA SER A 152 -11.69 4.24 5.11
C SER A 152 -12.21 3.17 4.16
N GLY A 153 -13.14 3.57 3.28
CA GLY A 153 -13.73 2.67 2.30
C GLY A 153 -14.99 1.95 2.80
N THR A 154 -15.58 1.13 1.94
CA THR A 154 -16.75 0.30 2.22
C THR A 154 -16.60 -1.07 1.56
N GLY A 155 -17.17 -2.11 2.14
CA GLY A 155 -17.08 -3.48 1.61
C GLY A 155 -15.63 -3.96 1.45
N LYS A 156 -15.28 -4.52 0.29
CA LYS A 156 -13.92 -5.04 0.03
C LYS A 156 -12.83 -3.97 0.01
N ALA A 157 -13.18 -2.70 -0.13
CA ALA A 157 -12.25 -1.58 -0.08
C ALA A 157 -12.12 -0.97 1.33
N GLN A 158 -12.86 -1.48 2.30
CA GLN A 158 -12.73 -1.10 3.69
C GLN A 158 -11.38 -1.57 4.23
N VAL A 159 -10.70 -0.71 4.98
CA VAL A 159 -9.45 -1.00 5.65
C VAL A 159 -9.69 -0.93 7.15
N ASP A 160 -9.48 -2.03 7.84
CA ASP A 160 -9.69 -2.17 9.29
C ASP A 160 -8.40 -1.92 10.07
N GLY A 161 -7.27 -1.86 9.37
CA GLY A 161 -5.96 -1.65 9.97
C GLY A 161 -4.81 -1.79 8.99
N VAL A 162 -3.61 -1.95 9.53
CA VAL A 162 -2.33 -2.00 8.81
C VAL A 162 -1.57 -3.26 9.19
N LEU A 163 -1.02 -3.95 8.20
CA LEU A 163 -0.05 -5.04 8.36
C LEU A 163 1.35 -4.48 8.10
N GLY A 164 2.08 -4.19 9.17
CA GLY A 164 3.37 -3.51 9.10
C GLY A 164 4.59 -4.45 9.00
N LEU A 165 5.77 -3.83 9.05
CA LEU A 165 7.07 -4.49 8.87
C LEU A 165 7.35 -5.60 9.89
N HIS A 166 6.79 -5.53 11.11
CA HIS A 166 6.97 -6.58 12.11
C HIS A 166 6.62 -7.97 11.54
N ILE A 167 5.46 -8.11 10.89
CA ILE A 167 5.05 -9.38 10.23
C ILE A 167 5.81 -9.60 8.92
N LEU A 168 5.94 -8.55 8.11
CA LEU A 168 6.56 -8.65 6.80
C LEU A 168 8.02 -9.12 6.92
N PHE A 169 8.80 -8.59 7.87
CA PHE A 169 10.18 -9.03 8.13
C PHE A 169 10.28 -10.39 8.80
N ARG A 170 9.43 -10.68 9.80
CA ARG A 170 9.42 -11.99 10.46
C ARG A 170 9.31 -13.12 9.47
N HIS A 171 8.51 -12.93 8.43
CA HIS A 171 8.27 -13.90 7.38
C HIS A 171 8.99 -13.58 6.07
N LYS A 172 10.00 -12.70 6.11
CA LYS A 172 10.86 -12.37 4.96
C LYS A 172 10.05 -12.20 3.68
N ALA A 173 9.04 -11.33 3.75
CA ALA A 173 8.06 -11.17 2.70
C ALA A 173 8.67 -10.68 1.39
N VAL A 174 8.17 -11.20 0.27
CA VAL A 174 8.38 -10.63 -1.06
C VAL A 174 7.06 -10.04 -1.55
N ILE A 175 7.03 -8.73 -1.73
CA ILE A 175 5.84 -7.96 -2.09
C ILE A 175 5.92 -7.60 -3.57
N ASN A 176 5.04 -8.17 -4.39
CA ASN A 176 4.94 -7.80 -5.80
C ASN A 176 3.83 -6.76 -5.96
N CYS A 177 4.22 -5.50 -6.13
CA CYS A 177 3.30 -4.37 -6.23
C CYS A 177 2.46 -4.37 -7.53
N ARG A 178 2.72 -5.26 -8.48
CA ARG A 178 1.98 -5.33 -9.76
C ARG A 178 1.04 -6.52 -9.87
N THR A 179 1.42 -7.67 -9.32
CA THR A 179 0.69 -8.93 -9.54
C THR A 179 -0.32 -9.26 -8.45
N ARG A 180 -0.49 -8.42 -7.42
CA ARG A 180 -1.40 -8.64 -6.28
C ARG A 180 -1.01 -9.85 -5.43
N LEU A 181 0.28 -10.11 -5.29
CA LEU A 181 0.80 -11.24 -4.53
C LEU A 181 1.81 -10.76 -3.50
N VAL A 182 1.66 -11.28 -2.28
CA VAL A 182 2.66 -11.20 -1.23
C VAL A 182 3.05 -12.63 -0.88
N PHE A 183 4.33 -12.92 -0.96
CA PHE A 183 4.89 -14.22 -0.62
C PHE A 183 5.50 -14.15 0.76
N PHE A 184 5.14 -15.08 1.62
CA PHE A 184 5.69 -15.22 2.97
C PHE A 184 6.54 -16.47 3.05
N LYS A 185 7.77 -16.34 3.52
CA LYS A 185 8.71 -17.43 3.69
C LYS A 185 8.27 -18.35 4.82
N ILE A 186 8.17 -19.64 4.56
CA ILE A 186 7.83 -20.68 5.54
C ILE A 186 8.97 -21.68 5.75
N ASP A 187 9.90 -21.78 4.82
CA ASP A 187 11.10 -22.61 4.92
C ASP A 187 12.33 -21.71 4.87
N GLN A 188 13.07 -21.61 6.00
CA GLN A 188 14.23 -20.72 6.13
C GLN A 188 15.42 -21.18 5.26
N SER A 189 15.48 -22.44 4.86
CA SER A 189 16.53 -22.99 3.98
C SER A 189 16.35 -22.59 2.52
N ARG A 190 15.15 -22.18 2.10
CA ARG A 190 14.82 -21.81 0.73
C ARG A 190 14.99 -20.32 0.50
N ARG A 191 15.43 -19.94 -0.70
CA ARG A 191 15.45 -18.55 -1.16
C ARG A 191 14.87 -18.48 -2.57
N MET A 192 14.12 -17.43 -2.86
CA MET A 192 13.75 -17.11 -4.24
C MET A 192 14.97 -16.59 -4.99
N ASN A 193 15.20 -17.09 -6.19
CA ASN A 193 16.23 -16.54 -7.07
C ASN A 193 15.72 -15.27 -7.77
N LEU A 194 15.42 -14.23 -6.99
CA LEU A 194 14.89 -12.98 -7.53
C LEU A 194 15.94 -12.25 -8.39
N SER A 195 17.20 -12.30 -8.02
CA SER A 195 18.28 -11.66 -8.81
C SER A 195 18.41 -12.28 -10.20
N GLY A 196 18.31 -13.61 -10.31
CA GLY A 196 18.35 -14.29 -11.61
C GLY A 196 17.13 -13.96 -12.47
N VAL A 197 15.93 -13.99 -11.88
CA VAL A 197 14.69 -13.58 -12.56
C VAL A 197 14.74 -12.10 -12.94
N ALA A 198 15.20 -11.24 -12.04
CA ALA A 198 15.30 -9.82 -12.30
C ALA A 198 16.22 -9.52 -13.50
N SER A 199 17.36 -10.19 -13.58
CA SER A 199 18.30 -10.02 -14.71
C SER A 199 17.68 -10.47 -16.04
N SER A 200 17.00 -11.64 -16.07
CA SER A 200 16.36 -12.15 -17.28
C SER A 200 15.18 -11.27 -17.71
N GLU A 201 14.45 -10.69 -16.77
CA GLU A 201 13.27 -9.85 -16.98
C GLU A 201 13.61 -8.35 -17.11
N LYS A 202 14.88 -7.97 -17.12
CA LYS A 202 15.36 -6.56 -17.23
C LYS A 202 14.91 -5.66 -16.09
N PHE A 203 14.79 -6.17 -14.87
CA PHE A 203 14.62 -5.34 -13.70
C PHE A 203 15.96 -4.73 -13.27
N THR A 204 15.91 -3.49 -12.81
CA THR A 204 17.01 -2.87 -12.08
C THR A 204 16.90 -3.27 -10.61
N MET A 205 17.95 -3.84 -10.04
CA MET A 205 18.06 -4.19 -8.64
C MET A 205 18.67 -3.03 -7.85
N ILE A 206 17.99 -2.58 -6.79
CA ILE A 206 18.36 -1.43 -5.97
C ILE A 206 18.41 -1.88 -4.51
N PRO A 207 19.57 -1.78 -3.83
CA PRO A 207 19.68 -2.15 -2.43
C PRO A 207 18.75 -1.29 -1.54
N ILE A 208 17.97 -1.95 -0.69
CA ILE A 208 17.19 -1.30 0.36
C ILE A 208 18.08 -1.18 1.60
N HIS A 209 18.12 0.00 2.19
CA HIS A 209 18.73 0.22 3.49
C HIS A 209 17.65 0.24 4.56
N ARG A 210 17.88 -0.49 5.67
CA ARG A 210 17.02 -0.43 6.85
C ARG A 210 17.64 0.55 7.84
N GLU A 211 16.94 1.62 8.11
CA GLU A 211 17.35 2.66 9.06
C GLU A 211 17.26 2.16 10.51
N ALA A 212 17.90 2.85 11.45
CA ALA A 212 17.84 2.50 12.87
C ALA A 212 16.41 2.53 13.43
N SER A 213 15.51 3.33 12.84
CA SER A 213 14.07 3.36 13.15
C SER A 213 13.30 2.13 12.64
N GLY A 214 13.93 1.28 11.84
CA GLY A 214 13.29 0.17 11.13
C GLY A 214 12.78 0.54 9.73
N ALA A 215 12.73 1.82 9.37
CA ALA A 215 12.25 2.29 8.08
C ALA A 215 13.11 1.81 6.91
N LEU A 216 12.47 1.55 5.77
CA LEU A 216 13.13 1.09 4.55
C LEU A 216 13.41 2.28 3.63
N THR A 217 14.65 2.44 3.19
CA THR A 217 15.01 3.55 2.32
C THR A 217 15.83 3.08 1.11
N VAL A 218 15.69 3.81 0.01
CA VAL A 218 16.47 3.61 -1.22
C VAL A 218 17.11 4.91 -1.67
N PRO A 219 18.28 4.88 -2.34
CA PRO A 219 18.90 6.09 -2.89
C PRO A 219 18.06 6.66 -4.04
N CYS A 220 18.03 7.97 -4.15
CA CYS A 220 17.40 8.67 -5.27
C CYS A 220 18.20 9.89 -5.70
N SER A 221 17.89 10.42 -6.89
CA SER A 221 18.36 11.71 -7.34
C SER A 221 17.34 12.43 -8.22
N ILE A 222 17.28 13.76 -8.09
CA ILE A 222 16.50 14.68 -8.94
C ILE A 222 17.40 15.88 -9.25
N HIS A 223 17.51 16.31 -10.52
CA HIS A 223 18.38 17.39 -10.97
C HIS A 223 19.84 17.23 -10.46
N GLY A 224 20.33 15.99 -10.41
CA GLY A 224 21.65 15.68 -9.91
C GLY A 224 21.81 15.71 -8.38
N GLN A 225 20.84 16.24 -7.64
CA GLN A 225 20.85 16.20 -6.18
C GLN A 225 20.45 14.84 -5.66
N THR A 226 21.35 14.23 -4.88
CA THR A 226 21.14 12.93 -4.27
C THR A 226 20.34 13.01 -2.97
N GLY A 227 19.62 11.95 -2.67
CA GLY A 227 18.83 11.82 -1.46
C GLY A 227 18.39 10.39 -1.18
N ARG A 228 17.46 10.23 -0.28
CA ARG A 228 16.85 8.92 0.05
C ARG A 228 15.34 9.01 0.06
N LEU A 229 14.67 8.00 -0.49
CA LEU A 229 13.22 7.85 -0.42
C LEU A 229 12.86 6.76 0.58
N LEU A 230 11.86 7.02 1.40
CA LEU A 230 11.20 6.02 2.22
C LEU A 230 10.35 5.12 1.31
N VAL A 231 10.55 3.80 1.36
CA VAL A 231 9.73 2.83 0.60
C VAL A 231 8.46 2.54 1.39
N ASP A 232 7.33 3.02 0.91
CA ASP A 232 6.07 3.03 1.67
C ASP A 232 4.87 2.57 0.81
N THR A 233 4.49 1.29 0.95
CA THR A 233 3.32 0.74 0.26
C THR A 233 2.00 1.21 0.88
N GLY A 234 2.01 1.82 2.06
CA GLY A 234 0.88 2.50 2.69
C GLY A 234 0.62 3.89 2.14
N ALA A 235 1.64 4.54 1.55
CA ALA A 235 1.51 5.81 0.86
C ALA A 235 0.97 5.60 -0.58
N PHE A 236 -0.06 6.35 -0.96
CA PHE A 236 -0.70 6.18 -2.27
C PHE A 236 -0.01 6.95 -3.37
N VAL A 237 0.63 8.07 -3.02
CA VAL A 237 1.29 9.00 -3.93
C VAL A 237 2.72 9.20 -3.47
N THR A 238 3.65 9.06 -4.39
CA THR A 238 5.04 9.46 -4.18
C THR A 238 5.09 10.96 -3.92
N THR A 239 5.61 11.33 -2.73
CA THR A 239 5.48 12.70 -2.22
C THR A 239 6.83 13.21 -1.74
N PHE A 240 7.14 14.45 -2.10
CA PHE A 240 8.34 15.17 -1.68
C PHE A 240 7.97 16.35 -0.78
N PRO A 241 8.84 16.73 0.18
CA PRO A 241 8.65 17.94 0.95
C PRO A 241 8.78 19.18 0.03
N ASP A 242 7.92 20.16 0.26
CA ASP A 242 7.94 21.43 -0.49
C ASP A 242 9.31 22.15 -0.37
N THR A 243 9.94 22.04 0.80
CA THR A 243 11.29 22.60 1.06
C THR A 243 12.35 21.96 0.17
N PHE A 244 12.23 20.66 -0.14
CA PHE A 244 13.17 19.98 -1.04
C PHE A 244 13.02 20.50 -2.46
N PHE A 245 11.81 20.64 -2.98
CA PHE A 245 11.58 21.16 -4.33
C PHE A 245 11.94 22.63 -4.46
N LYS A 246 11.67 23.45 -3.45
CA LYS A 246 12.14 24.84 -3.41
C LYS A 246 13.67 24.95 -3.48
N SER A 247 14.39 24.05 -2.80
CA SER A 247 15.86 24.03 -2.86
C SER A 247 16.42 23.63 -4.23
N LEU A 248 15.61 22.93 -5.05
CA LEU A 248 15.96 22.54 -6.43
C LEU A 248 15.46 23.54 -7.49
N GLY A 249 14.77 24.61 -7.09
CA GLY A 249 14.13 25.54 -8.02
C GLY A 249 12.97 24.93 -8.81
N ILE A 250 12.37 23.83 -8.32
CA ILE A 250 11.26 23.16 -8.97
C ILE A 250 9.95 23.83 -8.59
N SER A 251 9.21 24.31 -9.60
CA SER A 251 7.88 24.85 -9.42
C SER A 251 6.84 23.75 -9.21
N PHE A 252 5.84 24.03 -8.39
CA PHE A 252 4.73 23.11 -8.15
C PHE A 252 3.39 23.86 -8.03
N GLU A 253 2.32 23.20 -8.42
CA GLU A 253 0.99 23.78 -8.49
C GLU A 253 0.06 23.14 -7.46
N PRO A 254 -0.85 23.90 -6.81
CA PRO A 254 -1.84 23.35 -5.91
C PRO A 254 -2.80 22.41 -6.65
N THR A 255 -3.18 21.30 -6.01
CA THR A 255 -4.19 20.37 -6.52
C THR A 255 -5.46 20.42 -5.68
N ARG A 256 -6.51 19.72 -6.14
CA ARG A 256 -7.74 19.50 -5.36
C ARG A 256 -7.62 18.31 -4.40
N VAL A 257 -6.47 17.66 -4.35
CA VAL A 257 -6.22 16.48 -3.52
C VAL A 257 -5.77 16.93 -2.14
N SER A 258 -6.33 16.30 -1.11
CA SER A 258 -5.85 16.41 0.26
C SER A 258 -5.36 15.05 0.73
N ALA A 259 -4.18 15.00 1.32
CA ALA A 259 -3.67 13.83 2.02
C ALA A 259 -3.92 13.98 3.51
N ARG A 260 -4.34 12.89 4.15
CA ARG A 260 -4.41 12.81 5.61
C ARG A 260 -3.20 12.02 6.10
N PHE A 261 -2.41 12.63 6.95
CA PHE A 261 -1.28 11.98 7.59
C PHE A 261 -1.73 11.22 8.85
N PRO A 262 -0.92 10.26 9.34
CA PRO A 262 -1.23 9.50 10.55
C PRO A 262 -1.48 10.36 11.80
N THR A 263 -1.04 11.61 11.81
CA THR A 263 -1.32 12.62 12.85
C THR A 263 -2.74 13.16 12.83
N GLY A 264 -3.58 12.72 11.89
CA GLY A 264 -4.97 13.16 11.74
C GLY A 264 -5.14 14.47 10.96
N THR A 265 -4.08 15.22 10.71
CA THR A 265 -4.14 16.48 9.95
C THR A 265 -4.31 16.20 8.46
N ALA A 266 -5.31 16.84 7.84
CA ALA A 266 -5.46 16.86 6.39
C ALA A 266 -4.67 18.05 5.82
N GLN A 267 -3.82 17.79 4.82
CA GLN A 267 -3.08 18.84 4.14
C GLN A 267 -3.39 18.80 2.63
N ARG A 268 -3.47 19.98 2.01
CA ARG A 268 -3.57 20.07 0.55
C ARG A 268 -2.25 19.62 -0.06
N VAL A 269 -2.31 18.73 -1.04
CA VAL A 269 -1.18 18.27 -1.80
C VAL A 269 -1.05 19.12 -3.07
N SER A 270 0.11 19.67 -3.33
CA SER A 270 0.48 20.25 -4.62
C SER A 270 1.10 19.17 -5.51
N ALA A 271 1.32 19.46 -6.78
CA ALA A 271 1.97 18.55 -7.72
C ALA A 271 3.06 19.26 -8.51
N ALA A 272 4.16 18.55 -8.77
CA ALA A 272 5.25 19.00 -9.61
C ALA A 272 5.54 17.97 -10.70
N GLN A 273 5.82 18.42 -11.92
CA GLN A 273 6.29 17.58 -13.01
C GLN A 273 7.78 17.32 -12.85
N ILE A 274 8.18 16.04 -12.77
CA ILE A 274 9.58 15.61 -12.69
C ILE A 274 9.87 14.65 -13.84
N ASN A 275 10.97 14.88 -14.53
CA ASN A 275 11.33 14.12 -15.74
C ASN A 275 12.63 13.32 -15.56
N ASP A 276 13.34 13.49 -14.46
CA ASP A 276 14.67 12.96 -14.23
C ASP A 276 14.87 12.30 -12.87
N LEU A 277 13.76 11.93 -12.19
CA LEU A 277 13.85 11.15 -10.97
C LEU A 277 14.54 9.80 -11.27
N LYS A 278 15.60 9.52 -10.52
CA LYS A 278 16.23 8.20 -10.47
C LYS A 278 16.08 7.59 -9.09
N ILE A 279 15.90 6.27 -9.05
CA ILE A 279 15.94 5.46 -7.83
C ILE A 279 17.07 4.45 -8.03
N GLY A 280 18.20 4.63 -7.33
CA GLY A 280 19.45 4.00 -7.74
C GLY A 280 19.78 4.36 -9.19
N ASP A 281 20.02 3.34 -10.02
CA ASP A 281 20.28 3.50 -11.45
C ASP A 281 19.01 3.48 -12.31
N PHE A 282 17.86 3.17 -11.72
CA PHE A 282 16.59 3.12 -12.44
C PHE A 282 16.04 4.53 -12.68
N LYS A 283 15.81 4.88 -13.96
CA LYS A 283 15.14 6.13 -14.34
C LYS A 283 13.63 5.93 -14.30
N VAL A 284 12.97 6.63 -13.37
CA VAL A 284 11.51 6.63 -13.28
C VAL A 284 10.91 7.36 -14.49
N PRO A 285 9.83 6.84 -15.10
CA PRO A 285 9.15 7.56 -16.17
C PRO A 285 8.71 8.95 -15.72
N PRO A 286 8.75 9.96 -16.61
CA PRO A 286 8.29 11.32 -16.32
C PRO A 286 6.86 11.32 -15.76
N ALA A 287 6.65 11.94 -14.61
CA ALA A 287 5.35 11.96 -13.95
C ALA A 287 5.15 13.21 -13.08
N LYS A 288 3.90 13.43 -12.67
CA LYS A 288 3.58 14.40 -11.62
C LYS A 288 3.66 13.72 -10.26
N PHE A 289 4.47 14.29 -9.36
CA PHE A 289 4.63 13.81 -8.00
C PHE A 289 3.99 14.75 -7.00
N GLY A 290 3.56 14.21 -5.86
CA GLY A 290 2.98 14.98 -4.78
C GLY A 290 4.02 15.88 -4.10
N VAL A 291 3.56 17.06 -3.69
CA VAL A 291 4.35 18.02 -2.89
C VAL A 291 3.53 18.40 -1.67
N ALA A 292 4.06 18.16 -0.48
CA ALA A 292 3.38 18.46 0.77
C ALA A 292 4.37 18.81 1.89
N ALA A 293 3.90 19.49 2.92
CA ALA A 293 4.67 19.66 4.14
C ALA A 293 4.67 18.33 4.93
N LEU A 294 5.66 17.49 4.66
CA LEU A 294 5.79 16.19 5.34
C LEU A 294 6.16 16.38 6.81
N PRO A 295 5.57 15.59 7.73
CA PRO A 295 5.88 15.68 9.14
C PRO A 295 7.32 15.25 9.43
N ARG A 296 7.91 15.76 10.53
CA ARG A 296 9.32 15.51 10.88
C ARG A 296 9.68 14.04 10.99
N PHE A 297 8.78 13.20 11.50
CA PHE A 297 9.02 11.77 11.61
C PHE A 297 9.15 11.07 10.25
N ALA A 298 8.51 11.60 9.19
CA ALA A 298 8.68 11.09 7.83
C ALA A 298 9.97 11.59 7.17
N LEU A 299 10.51 12.75 7.62
CA LEU A 299 11.69 13.38 7.06
C LEU A 299 13.01 12.99 7.74
N ARG A 300 12.95 12.37 8.92
CA ARG A 300 14.12 11.90 9.66
C ARG A 300 13.86 10.50 10.20
N GLN A 301 14.65 9.56 9.73
CA GLN A 301 14.63 8.18 10.18
C GLN A 301 15.95 7.89 10.92
N GLY A 302 15.93 8.03 12.27
CA GLY A 302 17.16 8.06 13.03
C GLY A 302 18.03 9.28 12.66
N GLY A 303 19.28 9.04 12.25
CA GLY A 303 20.19 10.08 11.74
C GLY A 303 19.99 10.44 10.27
N THR A 304 19.21 9.67 9.50
CA THR A 304 19.09 9.81 8.03
C THR A 304 18.02 10.84 7.66
N LYS A 305 18.41 11.81 6.81
CA LYS A 305 17.49 12.76 6.20
C LYS A 305 16.78 12.10 5.01
N ILE A 306 15.46 12.12 5.02
CA ILE A 306 14.60 11.59 3.95
C ILE A 306 14.21 12.73 3.01
N SER A 307 14.39 12.52 1.71
CA SER A 307 14.06 13.48 0.65
C SER A 307 12.62 13.35 0.14
N GLY A 308 11.95 12.23 0.43
CA GLY A 308 10.56 11.99 0.04
C GLY A 308 10.10 10.57 0.39
N ILE A 309 8.86 10.30 0.05
CA ILE A 309 8.20 9.01 0.23
C ILE A 309 7.93 8.40 -1.14
N LEU A 310 8.36 7.18 -1.38
CA LEU A 310 8.09 6.40 -2.58
C LEU A 310 6.80 5.61 -2.37
N GLY A 311 5.73 6.06 -3.00
CA GLY A 311 4.38 5.52 -2.83
C GLY A 311 3.94 4.54 -3.91
N MET A 312 2.73 4.00 -3.73
CA MET A 312 2.16 2.96 -4.58
C MET A 312 1.91 3.39 -6.04
N ASP A 313 1.72 4.67 -6.32
CA ASP A 313 1.62 5.19 -7.69
C ASP A 313 2.86 4.83 -8.50
N THR A 314 4.04 5.12 -7.99
CA THR A 314 5.32 4.81 -8.64
C THR A 314 5.67 3.32 -8.54
N LEU A 315 5.51 2.72 -7.35
CA LEU A 315 5.79 1.29 -7.15
C LEU A 315 4.96 0.41 -8.09
N TYR A 316 3.69 0.76 -8.31
CA TYR A 316 2.81 0.02 -9.21
C TYR A 316 3.20 0.18 -10.69
N ILE A 317 3.45 1.41 -11.14
CA ILE A 317 3.80 1.71 -12.54
C ILE A 317 5.17 1.11 -12.89
N CYS A 318 6.14 1.17 -11.97
CA CYS A 318 7.49 0.63 -12.15
C CYS A 318 7.58 -0.87 -11.81
N HIS A 319 6.47 -1.59 -11.76
CA HIS A 319 6.38 -3.03 -11.52
C HIS A 319 7.19 -3.51 -10.30
N ALA A 320 7.23 -2.71 -9.25
CA ALA A 320 8.09 -2.92 -8.10
C ALA A 320 7.91 -4.29 -7.45
N ILE A 321 9.04 -4.93 -7.10
CA ILE A 321 9.11 -6.08 -6.22
C ILE A 321 9.99 -5.69 -5.04
N ILE A 322 9.45 -5.77 -3.83
CA ILE A 322 10.16 -5.48 -2.58
C ILE A 322 10.52 -6.82 -1.95
N ASP A 323 11.81 -7.12 -1.86
CA ASP A 323 12.35 -8.33 -1.26
C ASP A 323 12.94 -8.02 0.11
N LEU A 324 12.23 -8.44 1.17
CA LEU A 324 12.67 -8.22 2.55
C LEU A 324 13.64 -9.30 3.06
N ASP A 325 13.83 -10.42 2.33
CA ASP A 325 14.87 -11.40 2.65
C ASP A 325 16.23 -10.98 2.09
N GLY A 326 16.26 -10.51 0.83
CA GLY A 326 17.46 -10.04 0.16
C GLY A 326 17.74 -8.55 0.33
N MET A 327 16.82 -7.79 0.92
CA MET A 327 16.90 -6.33 1.09
C MET A 327 17.13 -5.62 -0.25
N ASN A 328 16.30 -5.93 -1.25
CA ASN A 328 16.35 -5.32 -2.57
C ASN A 328 14.98 -4.83 -3.04
N LEU A 329 14.99 -3.72 -3.74
CA LEU A 329 13.88 -3.22 -4.56
C LEU A 329 14.22 -3.49 -6.02
N PHE A 330 13.33 -4.15 -6.73
CA PHE A 330 13.45 -4.38 -8.17
C PHE A 330 12.45 -3.50 -8.90
N LEU A 331 12.89 -2.74 -9.90
CA LEU A 331 12.06 -1.85 -10.72
C LEU A 331 12.26 -2.16 -12.22
N LYS A 332 11.16 -2.02 -13.00
CA LYS A 332 11.15 -2.26 -14.45
C LYS A 332 10.33 -1.20 -15.18
#